data_db9d74211e5869e28525d99639ccb552
#
_entry.id   db9d74211e5869e28525d99639ccb552
#
_cell.length_a   1.000
_cell.length_b   1.000
_cell.length_c   1.000
_cell.angle_alpha   90.00
_cell.angle_beta   90.00
_cell.angle_gamma   90.00
#
_symmetry.space_group_name_H-M   'P 1'
#
loop_
_entity.id
_entity.type
_entity.pdbx_description
1 polymer ?
#
loop_
_entity_poly.entity_id
_entity_poly.type
_entity_poly.pdbx_seq_one_letter_code
_entity_poly.pdbx_strand_id
1 'polypeptide(L)'
;TDNYAKLKEVVSLTRGSNIRVHAWVICFSTSHGFDISDKQQTMIKNFISKVIKIDGVRGVCLDYVRYSGSNPSSVVPSKITNFVKAVNSIVKSNDPTKTVSACVFAEKAGTKVYYGQDYAAMSPYVDVMLPMAYKYDYHAGRNWLKDVTAYVVKEAKYSKVVTVLQTYKEGSKITMLPKSEL
;
A
#
# COMPACT_ATOMS: atom_id res chain seq x y z
N THR A 1 16.05 8.92 11.34
CA THR A 1 16.71 9.53 10.16
C THR A 1 15.68 10.33 9.41
N ASP A 2 15.97 11.61 9.22
CA ASP A 2 15.06 12.54 8.55
C ASP A 2 14.98 12.21 7.04
N ASN A 3 13.99 11.40 6.66
CA ASN A 3 13.77 11.03 5.27
C ASN A 3 13.19 12.18 4.42
N TYR A 4 12.88 13.35 5.02
CA TYR A 4 12.38 14.51 4.29
C TYR A 4 13.41 15.09 3.32
N ALA A 5 14.69 15.13 3.73
CA ALA A 5 15.76 15.64 2.87
C ALA A 5 15.89 14.80 1.59
N LYS A 6 15.92 13.47 1.72
CA LYS A 6 15.97 12.55 0.58
C LYS A 6 14.74 12.67 -0.33
N LEU A 7 13.55 12.81 0.25
CA LEU A 7 12.34 13.00 -0.54
C LEU A 7 12.37 14.30 -1.34
N LYS A 8 12.82 15.42 -0.74
CA LYS A 8 13.00 16.69 -1.43
C LYS A 8 14.05 16.61 -2.53
N GLU A 9 15.13 15.89 -2.31
CA GLU A 9 16.17 15.63 -3.33
C GLU A 9 15.58 14.89 -4.53
N VAL A 10 14.85 13.77 -4.31
CA VAL A 10 14.19 13.02 -5.39
C VAL A 10 13.20 13.89 -6.16
N VAL A 11 12.40 14.68 -5.47
CA VAL A 11 11.47 15.63 -6.09
C VAL A 11 12.23 16.63 -6.96
N SER A 12 13.36 17.17 -6.48
CA SER A 12 14.20 18.10 -7.24
C SER A 12 14.77 17.47 -8.49
N LEU A 13 15.30 16.25 -8.39
CA LEU A 13 15.88 15.49 -9.51
C LEU A 13 14.85 15.12 -10.59
N THR A 14 13.58 14.98 -10.21
CA THR A 14 12.49 14.61 -11.14
C THR A 14 11.71 15.82 -11.67
N ARG A 15 12.06 17.04 -11.25
CA ARG A 15 11.40 18.28 -11.69
C ARG A 15 11.58 18.44 -13.20
N GLY A 16 10.47 18.72 -13.89
CA GLY A 16 10.46 18.86 -15.36
C GLY A 16 10.38 17.54 -16.13
N SER A 17 10.38 16.39 -15.43
CA SER A 17 10.11 15.08 -16.04
C SER A 17 8.64 14.69 -15.90
N ASN A 18 8.25 13.60 -16.60
CA ASN A 18 6.93 12.99 -16.45
C ASN A 18 6.81 12.05 -15.23
N ILE A 19 7.82 12.04 -14.34
CA ILE A 19 7.81 11.19 -13.15
C ILE A 19 6.99 11.84 -12.04
N ARG A 20 6.06 11.09 -11.47
CA ARG A 20 5.27 11.50 -10.32
C ARG A 20 5.85 10.86 -9.05
N VAL A 21 6.34 11.68 -8.13
CA VAL A 21 6.90 11.21 -6.86
C VAL A 21 5.80 11.00 -5.84
N HIS A 22 5.67 9.78 -5.33
CA HIS A 22 4.80 9.44 -4.22
C HIS A 22 5.64 9.06 -3.00
N ALA A 23 5.25 9.54 -1.83
CA ALA A 23 5.89 9.14 -0.59
C ALA A 23 5.42 7.74 -0.19
N TRP A 24 6.34 6.79 -0.08
CA TRP A 24 6.06 5.47 0.44
C TRP A 24 6.08 5.50 1.97
N VAL A 25 4.96 5.14 2.59
CA VAL A 25 4.73 5.24 4.03
C VAL A 25 4.47 3.86 4.61
N ILE A 26 5.40 3.38 5.43
CA ILE A 26 5.21 2.17 6.24
C ILE A 26 4.29 2.53 7.41
N CYS A 27 3.09 1.94 7.46
CA CYS A 27 2.06 2.33 8.42
C CYS A 27 2.21 1.65 9.78
N PHE A 28 1.93 0.36 9.85
CA PHE A 28 1.76 -0.34 11.12
C PHE A 28 2.87 -1.35 11.45
N SER A 29 3.86 -1.53 10.58
CA SER A 29 5.06 -2.29 10.89
C SER A 29 6.06 -1.39 11.61
N THR A 30 6.53 -1.84 12.77
CA THR A 30 7.51 -1.13 13.61
C THR A 30 8.69 -2.04 13.93
N SER A 31 9.75 -1.51 14.50
CA SER A 31 10.88 -2.32 15.00
C SER A 31 10.51 -3.32 16.10
N HIS A 32 9.34 -3.16 16.72
CA HIS A 32 8.84 -3.99 17.80
C HIS A 32 7.62 -4.85 17.36
N GLY A 33 7.41 -5.01 16.05
CA GLY A 33 6.28 -5.74 15.49
C GLY A 33 5.19 -4.81 14.93
N PHE A 34 3.94 -5.26 14.95
CA PHE A 34 2.81 -4.48 14.43
C PHE A 34 2.13 -3.67 15.54
N ASP A 35 1.93 -2.36 15.29
CA ASP A 35 1.21 -1.45 16.17
C ASP A 35 0.10 -0.72 15.40
N ILE A 36 -1.17 -1.04 15.73
CA ILE A 36 -2.39 -0.44 15.16
C ILE A 36 -3.09 0.48 16.19
N SER A 37 -2.40 0.87 17.25
CA SER A 37 -2.94 1.77 18.26
C SER A 37 -3.32 3.14 17.69
N ASP A 38 -4.24 3.82 18.35
CA ASP A 38 -4.65 5.17 17.96
C ASP A 38 -3.48 6.17 18.02
N LYS A 39 -2.51 5.91 18.92
CA LYS A 39 -1.26 6.68 19.02
C LYS A 39 -0.44 6.53 17.71
N GLN A 40 -0.20 5.30 17.26
CA GLN A 40 0.52 5.01 16.02
C GLN A 40 -0.20 5.61 14.82
N GLN A 41 -1.52 5.41 14.71
CA GLN A 41 -2.32 6.00 13.65
C GLN A 41 -2.22 7.53 13.61
N THR A 42 -2.25 8.18 14.76
CA THR A 42 -2.13 9.64 14.87
C THR A 42 -0.74 10.11 14.44
N MET A 43 0.31 9.40 14.84
CA MET A 43 1.68 9.70 14.42
C MET A 43 1.83 9.64 12.90
N ILE A 44 1.30 8.58 12.27
CA ILE A 44 1.36 8.41 10.80
C ILE A 44 0.54 9.49 10.09
N LYS A 45 -0.66 9.80 10.55
CA LYS A 45 -1.50 10.88 9.97
C LYS A 45 -0.79 12.23 10.03
N ASN A 46 -0.15 12.54 11.15
CA ASN A 46 0.66 13.76 11.32
C ASN A 46 1.87 13.78 10.38
N PHE A 47 2.53 12.64 10.19
CA PHE A 47 3.62 12.50 9.23
C PHE A 47 3.13 12.76 7.79
N ILE A 48 2.05 12.09 7.38
CA ILE A 48 1.46 12.25 6.05
C ILE A 48 1.04 13.71 5.80
N SER A 49 0.44 14.37 6.80
CA SER A 49 0.03 15.79 6.67
C SER A 49 1.18 16.77 6.42
N LYS A 50 2.40 16.40 6.84
CA LYS A 50 3.63 17.16 6.56
C LYS A 50 4.20 16.81 5.19
N VAL A 51 4.32 15.51 4.89
CA VAL A 51 4.91 15.01 3.64
C VAL A 51 4.12 15.46 2.42
N ILE A 52 2.79 15.42 2.49
CA ILE A 52 1.94 15.76 1.35
C ILE A 52 1.99 17.24 0.96
N LYS A 53 2.46 18.12 1.87
CA LYS A 53 2.68 19.54 1.62
C LYS A 53 4.01 19.85 0.92
N ILE A 54 4.92 18.88 0.80
CA ILE A 54 6.17 19.08 0.08
C ILE A 54 5.84 19.30 -1.40
N ASP A 55 6.30 20.44 -1.94
CA ASP A 55 6.13 20.75 -3.36
C ASP A 55 6.74 19.64 -4.23
N GLY A 56 6.00 19.20 -5.25
CA GLY A 56 6.39 18.10 -6.14
C GLY A 56 6.01 16.69 -5.64
N VAL A 57 5.61 16.50 -4.39
CA VAL A 57 5.00 15.23 -3.94
C VAL A 57 3.58 15.13 -4.48
N ARG A 58 3.31 14.10 -5.27
CA ARG A 58 2.05 13.91 -6.00
C ARG A 58 1.12 12.88 -5.36
N GLY A 59 1.53 12.26 -4.27
CA GLY A 59 0.70 11.30 -3.54
C GLY A 59 1.45 10.58 -2.42
N VAL A 60 0.73 9.65 -1.81
CA VAL A 60 1.27 8.71 -0.82
C VAL A 60 0.96 7.27 -1.23
N CYS A 61 1.89 6.37 -0.92
CA CYS A 61 1.69 4.93 -1.04
C CYS A 61 1.73 4.33 0.36
N LEU A 62 0.60 3.81 0.83
CA LEU A 62 0.47 3.20 2.14
C LEU A 62 0.89 1.74 2.08
N ASP A 63 1.95 1.38 2.79
CA ASP A 63 2.37 0.00 2.95
C ASP A 63 2.21 -0.44 4.40
N TYR A 64 2.14 -1.75 4.64
CA TYR A 64 1.83 -2.33 5.95
C TYR A 64 0.58 -1.75 6.61
N VAL A 65 -0.39 -1.31 5.81
CA VAL A 65 -1.69 -0.80 6.27
C VAL A 65 -2.62 -1.99 6.58
N ARG A 66 -2.26 -2.76 7.61
CA ARG A 66 -2.86 -4.05 7.94
C ARG A 66 -2.50 -4.53 9.35
N TYR A 67 -3.20 -5.55 9.81
CA TYR A 67 -2.80 -6.37 10.96
C TYR A 67 -1.64 -7.32 10.60
N SER A 68 -1.02 -7.93 11.63
CA SER A 68 0.09 -8.89 11.43
C SER A 68 -0.33 -10.16 10.69
N GLY A 69 -1.59 -10.57 10.83
CA GLY A 69 -2.13 -11.82 10.31
C GLY A 69 -2.04 -13.01 11.27
N SER A 70 -1.37 -12.84 12.42
CA SER A 70 -1.15 -13.93 13.37
C SER A 70 -2.34 -14.26 14.27
N ASN A 71 -3.27 -13.30 14.46
CA ASN A 71 -4.45 -13.49 15.32
C ASN A 71 -5.71 -12.92 14.67
N PRO A 72 -6.44 -13.71 13.86
CA PRO A 72 -7.62 -13.24 13.15
C PRO A 72 -8.76 -12.81 14.08
N SER A 73 -8.87 -13.37 15.28
CA SER A 73 -9.94 -13.00 16.25
C SER A 73 -9.80 -11.58 16.79
N SER A 74 -8.62 -10.97 16.70
CA SER A 74 -8.36 -9.58 17.11
C SER A 74 -8.54 -8.56 15.97
N VAL A 75 -8.81 -9.03 14.75
CA VAL A 75 -8.88 -8.18 13.57
C VAL A 75 -10.21 -7.43 13.51
N VAL A 76 -10.14 -6.11 13.41
CA VAL A 76 -11.27 -5.21 13.21
C VAL A 76 -11.09 -4.49 11.87
N PRO A 77 -11.67 -4.97 10.77
CA PRO A 77 -11.44 -4.42 9.43
C PRO A 77 -11.79 -2.94 9.30
N SER A 78 -12.84 -2.49 10.00
CA SER A 78 -13.21 -1.08 10.01
C SER A 78 -12.12 -0.15 10.56
N LYS A 79 -11.23 -0.66 11.42
CA LYS A 79 -10.08 0.13 11.93
C LYS A 79 -9.12 0.51 10.81
N ILE A 80 -8.83 -0.43 9.91
CA ILE A 80 -8.00 -0.20 8.72
C ILE A 80 -8.72 0.73 7.75
N THR A 81 -9.98 0.46 7.44
CA THR A 81 -10.79 1.30 6.54
C THR A 81 -10.89 2.74 7.03
N ASN A 82 -11.17 2.94 8.34
CA ASN A 82 -11.27 4.27 8.93
C ASN A 82 -9.95 5.04 8.90
N PHE A 83 -8.82 4.36 9.13
CA PHE A 83 -7.50 4.96 8.98
C PHE A 83 -7.25 5.41 7.54
N VAL A 84 -7.52 4.56 6.55
CA VAL A 84 -7.36 4.87 5.12
C VAL A 84 -8.26 6.04 4.72
N LYS A 85 -9.52 6.06 5.18
CA LYS A 85 -10.45 7.18 4.98
C LYS A 85 -9.89 8.50 5.53
N ALA A 86 -9.33 8.47 6.75
CA ALA A 86 -8.71 9.66 7.35
C ALA A 86 -7.50 10.14 6.55
N VAL A 87 -6.65 9.23 6.07
CA VAL A 87 -5.51 9.57 5.19
C VAL A 87 -6.00 10.18 3.88
N ASN A 88 -7.02 9.59 3.25
CA ASN A 88 -7.63 10.15 2.03
C ASN A 88 -8.08 11.59 2.28
N SER A 89 -8.80 11.86 3.37
CA SER A 89 -9.26 13.20 3.72
C SER A 89 -8.09 14.18 3.87
N ILE A 90 -7.00 13.79 4.53
CA ILE A 90 -5.79 14.62 4.69
C ILE A 90 -5.18 14.97 3.33
N VAL A 91 -5.03 13.96 2.46
CA VAL A 91 -4.39 14.13 1.15
C VAL A 91 -5.26 14.99 0.23
N LYS A 92 -6.55 14.66 0.13
CA LYS A 92 -7.49 15.36 -0.77
C LYS A 92 -7.82 16.79 -0.32
N SER A 93 -7.82 17.06 0.99
CA SER A 93 -7.94 18.43 1.51
C SER A 93 -6.72 19.30 1.22
N ASN A 94 -5.54 18.71 1.04
CA ASN A 94 -4.35 19.43 0.60
C ASN A 94 -4.41 19.74 -0.90
N ASP A 95 -4.72 18.72 -1.72
CA ASP A 95 -4.86 18.84 -3.17
C ASP A 95 -5.66 17.61 -3.67
N PRO A 96 -6.87 17.81 -4.24
CA PRO A 96 -7.72 16.72 -4.70
C PRO A 96 -7.11 15.87 -5.85
N THR A 97 -6.10 16.42 -6.55
CA THR A 97 -5.40 15.70 -7.63
C THR A 97 -4.32 14.74 -7.14
N LYS A 98 -3.90 14.84 -5.87
CA LYS A 98 -2.90 13.95 -5.27
C LYS A 98 -3.46 12.56 -5.02
N THR A 99 -2.63 11.56 -5.22
CA THR A 99 -3.02 10.14 -5.22
C THR A 99 -2.82 9.52 -3.83
N VAL A 100 -3.80 8.73 -3.39
CA VAL A 100 -3.65 7.78 -2.29
C VAL A 100 -3.60 6.38 -2.90
N SER A 101 -2.50 5.67 -2.72
CA SER A 101 -2.38 4.25 -3.08
C SER A 101 -2.13 3.39 -1.85
N ALA A 102 -2.50 2.12 -1.90
CA ALA A 102 -2.31 1.20 -0.79
C ALA A 102 -1.83 -0.17 -1.28
N CYS A 103 -0.74 -0.66 -0.69
CA CYS A 103 -0.30 -2.04 -0.85
C CYS A 103 -1.22 -2.96 -0.05
N VAL A 104 -1.75 -3.97 -0.73
CA VAL A 104 -2.62 -4.97 -0.12
C VAL A 104 -2.12 -6.36 -0.46
N PHE A 105 -2.43 -7.35 0.39
CA PHE A 105 -2.13 -8.74 0.05
C PHE A 105 -2.95 -9.19 -1.15
N ALA A 106 -2.39 -10.08 -1.96
CA ALA A 106 -3.05 -10.65 -3.12
C ALA A 106 -3.78 -11.95 -2.73
N GLU A 107 -4.72 -11.83 -1.79
CA GLU A 107 -5.53 -12.94 -1.31
C GLU A 107 -7.02 -12.61 -1.52
N LYS A 108 -7.87 -13.64 -1.54
CA LYS A 108 -9.32 -13.45 -1.67
C LYS A 108 -9.93 -13.00 -0.32
N ALA A 109 -10.91 -13.70 0.18
CA ALA A 109 -11.59 -13.35 1.44
C ALA A 109 -10.66 -13.30 2.67
N GLY A 110 -9.52 -13.99 2.62
CA GLY A 110 -8.53 -14.04 3.71
C GLY A 110 -7.98 -12.67 4.11
N THR A 111 -7.82 -11.74 3.18
CA THR A 111 -7.27 -10.41 3.49
C THR A 111 -8.09 -9.63 4.52
N LYS A 112 -9.41 -9.72 4.44
CA LYS A 112 -10.30 -9.08 5.40
C LYS A 112 -10.21 -9.73 6.78
N VAL A 113 -10.16 -11.07 6.82
CA VAL A 113 -10.20 -11.84 8.07
C VAL A 113 -8.88 -11.75 8.85
N TYR A 114 -7.76 -11.92 8.15
CA TYR A 114 -6.45 -11.99 8.80
C TYR A 114 -5.75 -10.64 8.89
N TYR A 115 -5.97 -9.76 7.94
CA TYR A 115 -5.21 -8.52 7.82
C TYR A 115 -6.06 -7.26 7.95
N GLY A 116 -7.39 -7.39 7.99
CA GLY A 116 -8.30 -6.26 8.06
C GLY A 116 -8.41 -5.48 6.75
N GLN A 117 -7.83 -5.96 5.66
CA GLN A 117 -7.87 -5.31 4.34
C GLN A 117 -9.15 -5.70 3.61
N ASP A 118 -10.21 -4.97 3.85
CA ASP A 118 -11.49 -5.09 3.13
C ASP A 118 -11.42 -4.24 1.86
N TYR A 119 -11.16 -4.87 0.71
CA TYR A 119 -11.01 -4.16 -0.58
C TYR A 119 -12.22 -3.30 -0.92
N ALA A 120 -13.42 -3.82 -0.74
CA ALA A 120 -14.65 -3.10 -1.06
C ALA A 120 -14.83 -1.88 -0.17
N ALA A 121 -14.60 -2.02 1.14
CA ALA A 121 -14.73 -0.93 2.10
C ALA A 121 -13.63 0.13 1.97
N MET A 122 -12.39 -0.27 1.60
CA MET A 122 -11.26 0.64 1.39
C MET A 122 -11.35 1.37 0.05
N SER A 123 -11.91 0.73 -0.98
CA SER A 123 -11.94 1.20 -2.37
C SER A 123 -12.42 2.66 -2.56
N PRO A 124 -13.43 3.18 -1.84
CA PRO A 124 -13.84 4.58 -1.99
C PRO A 124 -12.77 5.61 -1.55
N TYR A 125 -11.76 5.17 -0.81
CA TYR A 125 -10.75 6.04 -0.20
C TYR A 125 -9.33 5.82 -0.74
N VAL A 126 -9.17 4.92 -1.72
CA VAL A 126 -7.89 4.57 -2.35
C VAL A 126 -8.01 4.78 -3.86
N ASP A 127 -7.21 5.68 -4.43
CA ASP A 127 -7.22 5.91 -5.88
C ASP A 127 -6.62 4.70 -6.64
N VAL A 128 -5.57 4.09 -6.07
CA VAL A 128 -4.88 2.94 -6.67
C VAL A 128 -4.64 1.86 -5.62
N MET A 129 -5.24 0.69 -5.81
CA MET A 129 -5.00 -0.50 -4.99
C MET A 129 -3.90 -1.35 -5.63
N LEU A 130 -2.90 -1.72 -4.83
CA LEU A 130 -1.68 -2.38 -5.26
C LEU A 130 -1.60 -3.80 -4.65
N PRO A 131 -2.30 -4.80 -5.20
CA PRO A 131 -2.19 -6.17 -4.71
C PRO A 131 -0.78 -6.71 -4.97
N MET A 132 -0.09 -7.11 -3.90
CA MET A 132 1.27 -7.67 -3.92
C MET A 132 1.20 -9.14 -4.34
N ALA A 133 1.08 -9.39 -5.64
CA ALA A 133 0.95 -10.73 -6.20
C ALA A 133 2.32 -11.39 -6.40
N TYR A 134 2.99 -11.66 -5.29
CA TYR A 134 4.32 -12.26 -5.23
C TYR A 134 4.22 -13.79 -5.45
N LYS A 135 4.15 -14.18 -6.71
CA LYS A 135 3.88 -15.56 -7.16
C LYS A 135 4.73 -16.62 -6.44
N TYR A 136 5.99 -16.34 -6.20
CA TYR A 136 6.90 -17.30 -5.56
C TYR A 136 6.66 -17.40 -4.06
N ASP A 137 6.41 -16.29 -3.38
CA ASP A 137 6.12 -16.26 -1.94
C ASP A 137 4.78 -16.97 -1.65
N TYR A 138 3.84 -16.87 -2.59
CA TYR A 138 2.56 -17.60 -2.52
C TYR A 138 2.64 -19.03 -3.05
N HIS A 139 3.80 -19.51 -3.53
CA HIS A 139 3.95 -20.82 -4.17
C HIS A 139 2.89 -21.07 -5.27
N ALA A 140 2.54 -20.03 -6.01
CA ALA A 140 1.40 -20.03 -6.91
C ALA A 140 1.81 -20.11 -8.39
N GLY A 141 0.90 -20.65 -9.21
CA GLY A 141 1.07 -20.73 -10.65
C GLY A 141 0.62 -19.47 -11.40
N ARG A 142 0.85 -19.48 -12.72
CA ARG A 142 0.54 -18.34 -13.60
C ARG A 142 -0.95 -17.96 -13.60
N ASN A 143 -1.85 -18.94 -13.54
CA ASN A 143 -3.30 -18.70 -13.52
C ASN A 143 -3.74 -17.96 -12.25
N TRP A 144 -3.07 -18.20 -11.12
CA TRP A 144 -3.36 -17.51 -9.87
C TRP A 144 -3.21 -15.98 -9.98
N LEU A 145 -2.21 -15.48 -10.73
CA LEU A 145 -2.03 -14.03 -10.95
C LEU A 145 -3.27 -13.41 -11.62
N LYS A 146 -3.79 -14.09 -12.66
CA LYS A 146 -5.01 -13.67 -13.34
C LYS A 146 -6.20 -13.69 -12.40
N ASP A 147 -6.38 -14.79 -11.66
CA ASP A 147 -7.56 -15.01 -10.82
C ASP A 147 -7.59 -14.06 -9.60
N VAL A 148 -6.45 -13.82 -8.97
CA VAL A 148 -6.39 -12.89 -7.83
C VAL A 148 -6.54 -11.44 -8.29
N THR A 149 -5.93 -11.06 -9.42
CA THR A 149 -6.11 -9.72 -9.99
C THR A 149 -7.57 -9.47 -10.35
N ALA A 150 -8.23 -10.41 -11.03
CA ALA A 150 -9.65 -10.31 -11.38
C ALA A 150 -10.54 -10.19 -10.12
N TYR A 151 -10.22 -10.95 -9.07
CA TYR A 151 -10.92 -10.84 -7.79
C TYR A 151 -10.79 -9.45 -7.18
N VAL A 152 -9.56 -8.92 -7.08
CA VAL A 152 -9.33 -7.58 -6.51
C VAL A 152 -10.02 -6.51 -7.33
N VAL A 153 -9.97 -6.59 -8.67
CA VAL A 153 -10.69 -5.65 -9.58
C VAL A 153 -12.19 -5.68 -9.33
N LYS A 154 -12.77 -6.86 -9.13
CA LYS A 154 -14.21 -7.02 -8.83
C LYS A 154 -14.61 -6.36 -7.51
N GLU A 155 -13.78 -6.53 -6.47
CA GLU A 155 -14.08 -6.01 -5.12
C GLU A 155 -13.75 -4.51 -5.00
N ALA A 156 -12.66 -4.05 -5.61
CA ALA A 156 -12.17 -2.67 -5.53
C ALA A 156 -12.84 -1.73 -6.55
N LYS A 157 -14.16 -1.65 -6.51
CA LYS A 157 -15.02 -0.99 -7.53
C LYS A 157 -14.67 0.47 -7.83
N TYR A 158 -14.14 1.19 -6.85
CA TYR A 158 -13.85 2.64 -6.95
C TYR A 158 -12.37 2.95 -7.10
N SER A 159 -11.49 1.96 -6.98
CA SER A 159 -10.05 2.11 -7.15
C SER A 159 -9.60 1.58 -8.51
N LYS A 160 -8.55 2.18 -9.06
CA LYS A 160 -7.73 1.48 -10.07
C LYS A 160 -6.97 0.35 -9.38
N VAL A 161 -6.78 -0.77 -10.07
CA VAL A 161 -5.98 -1.89 -9.57
C VAL A 161 -4.73 -2.01 -10.41
N VAL A 162 -3.57 -1.98 -9.77
CA VAL A 162 -2.27 -2.19 -10.42
C VAL A 162 -1.55 -3.29 -9.65
N THR A 163 -1.49 -4.48 -10.23
CA THR A 163 -0.89 -5.66 -9.59
C THR A 163 0.63 -5.51 -9.52
N VAL A 164 1.18 -5.67 -8.32
CA VAL A 164 2.62 -5.68 -8.07
C VAL A 164 3.15 -7.09 -8.26
N LEU A 165 4.05 -7.27 -9.22
CA LEU A 165 4.62 -8.56 -9.55
C LEU A 165 5.98 -8.75 -8.88
N GLN A 166 6.25 -9.99 -8.45
CA GLN A 166 7.57 -10.38 -7.96
C GLN A 166 8.50 -10.63 -9.15
N THR A 167 9.63 -9.91 -9.17
CA THR A 167 10.64 -10.01 -10.25
C THR A 167 11.87 -10.82 -9.84
N TYR A 168 11.85 -11.42 -8.64
CA TYR A 168 12.97 -12.18 -8.09
C TYR A 168 12.48 -13.37 -7.27
N LYS A 169 13.37 -14.32 -7.02
CA LYS A 169 13.20 -15.41 -6.04
C LYS A 169 14.15 -15.17 -4.88
N GLU A 170 13.68 -15.36 -3.67
CA GLU A 170 14.52 -15.42 -2.48
C GLU A 170 14.95 -16.87 -2.23
N GLY A 171 16.22 -17.05 -1.90
CA GLY A 171 16.86 -18.31 -1.55
C GLY A 171 18.15 -18.00 -0.82
N SER A 172 19.17 -18.84 -0.93
CA SER A 172 20.52 -18.53 -0.44
C SER A 172 21.13 -17.28 -1.13
N LYS A 173 20.62 -16.95 -2.31
CA LYS A 173 20.91 -15.72 -3.06
C LYS A 173 19.63 -15.21 -3.73
N ILE A 174 19.49 -13.89 -3.85
CA ILE A 174 18.44 -13.28 -4.67
C ILE A 174 18.72 -13.56 -6.14
N THR A 175 17.77 -14.16 -6.83
CA THR A 175 17.88 -14.46 -8.27
C THR A 175 16.76 -13.74 -9.03
N MET A 176 17.13 -12.95 -10.03
CA MET A 176 16.14 -12.25 -10.89
C MET A 176 15.40 -13.27 -11.76
N LEU A 177 14.11 -13.02 -11.97
CA LEU A 177 13.26 -13.84 -12.82
C LEU A 177 13.48 -13.49 -14.30
N PRO A 178 13.50 -14.48 -15.20
CA PRO A 178 13.47 -14.22 -16.63
C PRO A 178 12.10 -13.66 -17.05
N LYS A 179 12.06 -12.88 -18.14
CA LYS A 179 10.82 -12.27 -18.66
C LYS A 179 9.72 -13.30 -18.95
N SER A 180 10.09 -14.53 -19.29
CA SER A 180 9.13 -15.63 -19.55
C SER A 180 8.37 -16.09 -18.29
N GLU A 181 8.83 -15.70 -17.10
CA GLU A 181 8.20 -16.06 -15.82
C GLU A 181 7.41 -14.89 -15.18
N LEU A 182 7.51 -13.71 -15.76
CA LEU A 182 6.73 -12.53 -15.40
C LEU A 182 5.44 -12.49 -16.21
#